data_2038593a79672990cfd263d5d9855487
#
_entry.id   2038593a79672990cfd263d5d9855487
#
_cell.length_a   1.000
_cell.length_b   1.000
_cell.length_c   1.000
_cell.angle_alpha   90.00
_cell.angle_beta   90.00
_cell.angle_gamma   90.00
#
_symmetry.space_group_name_H-M   'P 1'
#
loop_
_entity.id
_entity.type
_entity.pdbx_description
1 polymer ?
#
loop_
_entity_poly.entity_id
_entity_poly.type
_entity_poly.pdbx_seq_one_letter_code
_entity_poly.pdbx_strand_id
1 'polypeptide(L)'
;MVPQILAIAAAWAVFAIEAHGQASGMVELSGLKTSLDDLGIHSALVYDGEGFADISGGAERGVTYLGNLNLQLTIDLNKLIGWPGATFYVDGLNIHGGQPSQFAGDAQGVSSIAGPNKWTLEEAWIQQSLFRNRFSILLGRYDLNSEFDRIHAADLFFNASFGTSAALAQTGQGGPSIFPNTSVGARLEFKPIENLLLRVAILDGVPVERPTGWDVFAEGDGLLIVSEAAFLYRPAQGAPPPPRSRRFLIGRNSGLPPYEAKVAIGFWQYTASFPDLSERHANGTPVEHNGSAGGYAIFETVFYHDAQREMRLFAEVSLADDRVNRFDLFFAGGVTAKGLIPKRPDDEFGFGFVGAHNGDHYLDAQTNVGRRPNDQEVTLEIPYLASITSWLSIEPDLQYVINPNTDPTRSNALVGLVRVELSF
;
A
#
# COMPACT_ATOMS: atom_id res chain seq x y z
N MET A 1 -9.09 26.78 -22.52
CA MET A 1 -9.88 26.08 -21.48
C MET A 1 -10.87 25.05 -22.04
N VAL A 2 -11.74 25.39 -22.99
CA VAL A 2 -12.73 24.44 -23.56
C VAL A 2 -12.10 23.20 -24.22
N PRO A 3 -11.03 23.27 -25.03
CA PRO A 3 -10.37 22.09 -25.61
C PRO A 3 -9.73 21.17 -24.56
N GLN A 4 -9.28 21.71 -23.45
CA GLN A 4 -8.62 20.97 -22.37
C GLN A 4 -9.60 20.17 -21.50
N ILE A 5 -10.78 20.73 -21.25
CA ILE A 5 -11.88 20.01 -20.58
C ILE A 5 -12.40 18.86 -21.45
N LEU A 6 -12.47 19.06 -22.76
CA LEU A 6 -12.82 18.02 -23.73
C LEU A 6 -11.77 16.88 -23.75
N ALA A 7 -10.47 17.19 -23.60
CA ALA A 7 -9.41 16.18 -23.54
C ALA A 7 -9.50 15.32 -22.26
N ILE A 8 -9.81 15.93 -21.12
CA ILE A 8 -10.02 15.21 -19.84
C ILE A 8 -11.27 14.32 -19.92
N ALA A 9 -12.38 14.81 -20.47
CA ALA A 9 -13.59 14.02 -20.72
C ALA A 9 -13.34 12.87 -21.71
N ALA A 10 -12.49 13.08 -22.72
CA ALA A 10 -12.09 12.06 -23.67
C ALA A 10 -11.23 10.95 -23.00
N ALA A 11 -10.35 11.30 -22.04
CA ALA A 11 -9.56 10.33 -21.29
C ALA A 11 -10.47 9.36 -20.51
N TRP A 12 -11.52 9.84 -19.86
CA TRP A 12 -12.52 9.00 -19.18
C TRP A 12 -13.37 8.16 -20.14
N ALA A 13 -13.63 8.67 -21.36
CA ALA A 13 -14.33 7.91 -22.39
C ALA A 13 -13.51 6.73 -22.92
N VAL A 14 -12.17 6.85 -22.94
CA VAL A 14 -11.26 5.75 -23.31
C VAL A 14 -11.41 4.58 -22.35
N PHE A 15 -11.47 4.82 -21.02
CA PHE A 15 -11.70 3.76 -20.04
C PHE A 15 -13.00 3.00 -20.28
N ALA A 16 -14.08 3.71 -20.64
CA ALA A 16 -15.39 3.08 -20.87
C ALA A 16 -15.43 2.21 -22.13
N ILE A 17 -14.57 2.47 -23.12
CA ILE A 17 -14.54 1.79 -24.43
C ILE A 17 -13.56 0.62 -24.41
N GLU A 18 -12.43 0.69 -23.73
CA GLU A 18 -11.48 -0.43 -23.55
C GLU A 18 -12.15 -1.63 -22.88
N ALA A 19 -13.15 -1.40 -22.01
CA ALA A 19 -13.95 -2.45 -21.40
C ALA A 19 -14.91 -3.20 -22.36
N HIS A 20 -15.10 -2.75 -23.60
CA HIS A 20 -16.09 -3.29 -24.54
C HIS A 20 -15.52 -4.00 -25.79
N GLY A 21 -14.22 -4.23 -25.89
CA GLY A 21 -13.48 -5.15 -26.75
C GLY A 21 -14.02 -5.44 -28.18
N GLN A 22 -13.86 -4.50 -29.13
CA GLN A 22 -13.87 -4.83 -30.57
C GLN A 22 -12.55 -4.41 -31.22
N ALA A 23 -11.96 -5.32 -32.02
CA ALA A 23 -10.62 -5.14 -32.60
C ALA A 23 -10.43 -3.88 -33.48
N SER A 24 -11.48 -3.34 -34.07
CA SER A 24 -11.45 -2.07 -34.82
C SER A 24 -11.38 -0.83 -33.93
N GLY A 25 -11.93 -0.92 -32.70
CA GLY A 25 -11.85 0.15 -31.71
C GLY A 25 -10.45 0.29 -31.10
N MET A 26 -9.67 -0.81 -31.01
CA MET A 26 -8.33 -0.77 -30.39
C MET A 26 -7.32 0.08 -31.18
N VAL A 27 -7.42 0.18 -32.49
CA VAL A 27 -6.53 1.01 -33.34
C VAL A 27 -6.86 2.51 -33.18
N GLU A 28 -8.13 2.86 -33.11
CA GLU A 28 -8.55 4.27 -32.84
C GLU A 28 -8.20 4.69 -31.41
N LEU A 29 -8.35 3.78 -30.44
CA LEU A 29 -8.01 4.01 -29.05
C LEU A 29 -6.52 4.20 -28.81
N SER A 30 -5.66 3.43 -29.50
CA SER A 30 -4.21 3.61 -29.43
C SER A 30 -3.76 4.97 -29.95
N GLY A 31 -4.39 5.46 -31.03
CA GLY A 31 -4.16 6.79 -31.57
C GLY A 31 -4.60 7.92 -30.62
N LEU A 32 -5.74 7.75 -29.94
CA LEU A 32 -6.23 8.70 -28.93
C LEU A 32 -5.33 8.71 -27.69
N LYS A 33 -4.93 7.53 -27.19
CA LYS A 33 -3.98 7.41 -26.06
C LYS A 33 -2.67 8.12 -26.36
N THR A 34 -2.07 7.89 -27.54
CA THR A 34 -0.85 8.58 -27.97
C THR A 34 -1.03 10.09 -27.98
N SER A 35 -2.17 10.59 -28.51
CA SER A 35 -2.46 12.03 -28.55
C SER A 35 -2.62 12.65 -27.16
N LEU A 36 -3.20 11.90 -26.21
CA LEU A 36 -3.31 12.33 -24.80
C LEU A 36 -1.95 12.34 -24.11
N ASP A 37 -1.13 11.30 -24.33
CA ASP A 37 0.24 11.20 -23.79
C ASP A 37 1.12 12.36 -24.30
N ASP A 38 0.97 12.77 -25.56
CA ASP A 38 1.66 13.94 -26.12
C ASP A 38 1.26 15.25 -25.44
N LEU A 39 0.00 15.35 -24.99
CA LEU A 39 -0.50 16.47 -24.19
C LEU A 39 -0.09 16.41 -22.71
N GLY A 40 0.55 15.32 -22.29
CA GLY A 40 0.93 15.07 -20.89
C GLY A 40 -0.20 14.52 -20.04
N ILE A 41 -1.22 13.91 -20.66
CA ILE A 41 -2.34 13.25 -19.98
C ILE A 41 -2.14 11.75 -20.10
N HIS A 42 -1.79 11.09 -19.00
CA HIS A 42 -1.54 9.65 -18.92
C HIS A 42 -2.65 8.98 -18.15
N SER A 43 -3.31 8.02 -18.76
CA SER A 43 -4.37 7.22 -18.13
C SER A 43 -3.96 5.77 -17.98
N ALA A 44 -4.42 5.12 -16.90
CA ALA A 44 -4.27 3.69 -16.69
C ALA A 44 -5.54 3.07 -16.13
N LEU A 45 -5.76 1.83 -16.50
CA LEU A 45 -6.75 0.96 -15.90
C LEU A 45 -6.02 -0.29 -15.39
N VAL A 46 -6.15 -0.56 -14.10
CA VAL A 46 -5.60 -1.77 -13.47
C VAL A 46 -6.74 -2.51 -12.80
N TYR A 47 -6.88 -3.79 -13.14
CA TYR A 47 -7.85 -4.68 -12.52
C TYR A 47 -7.16 -5.88 -11.92
N ASP A 48 -7.34 -6.06 -10.61
CA ASP A 48 -6.93 -7.24 -9.86
C ASP A 48 -8.15 -8.09 -9.55
N GLY A 49 -8.21 -9.30 -10.07
CA GLY A 49 -9.20 -10.31 -9.70
C GLY A 49 -8.54 -11.42 -8.90
N GLU A 50 -9.04 -11.74 -7.72
CA GLU A 50 -8.41 -12.69 -6.81
C GLU A 50 -9.37 -13.78 -6.36
N GLY A 51 -9.00 -15.03 -6.58
CA GLY A 51 -9.63 -16.21 -5.99
C GLY A 51 -8.91 -16.61 -4.72
N PHE A 52 -9.66 -16.84 -3.65
CA PHE A 52 -9.18 -17.26 -2.34
C PHE A 52 -9.80 -18.59 -1.92
N ALA A 53 -9.03 -19.44 -1.25
CA ALA A 53 -9.49 -20.67 -0.59
C ALA A 53 -8.80 -20.87 0.75
N ASP A 54 -9.56 -21.05 1.82
CA ASP A 54 -9.05 -21.65 3.05
C ASP A 54 -9.00 -23.17 2.88
N ILE A 55 -7.78 -23.72 2.86
CA ILE A 55 -7.51 -25.13 2.62
C ILE A 55 -7.66 -25.92 3.92
N SER A 56 -7.18 -25.33 5.03
CA SER A 56 -7.29 -25.97 6.34
C SER A 56 -7.09 -25.00 7.50
N GLY A 57 -7.79 -25.23 8.60
CA GLY A 57 -7.67 -24.42 9.82
C GLY A 57 -8.53 -23.17 9.78
N GLY A 58 -7.98 -22.06 10.29
CA GLY A 58 -8.62 -20.74 10.27
C GLY A 58 -9.89 -20.64 11.10
N ALA A 59 -10.72 -19.66 10.77
CA ALA A 59 -12.03 -19.46 11.40
C ALA A 59 -13.11 -20.34 10.76
N GLU A 60 -13.11 -20.46 9.43
CA GLU A 60 -14.07 -21.24 8.66
C GLU A 60 -13.48 -21.64 7.31
N ARG A 61 -13.69 -22.89 6.88
CA ARG A 61 -13.31 -23.31 5.53
C ARG A 61 -14.22 -22.71 4.50
N GLY A 62 -13.65 -22.18 3.43
CA GLY A 62 -14.44 -21.63 2.35
C GLY A 62 -13.62 -21.09 1.21
N VAL A 63 -14.33 -20.66 0.20
CA VAL A 63 -13.77 -20.03 -1.00
C VAL A 63 -14.47 -18.71 -1.24
N THR A 64 -13.74 -17.72 -1.72
CA THR A 64 -14.33 -16.45 -2.12
C THR A 64 -13.58 -15.86 -3.30
N TYR A 65 -14.22 -14.89 -3.94
CA TYR A 65 -13.60 -14.06 -4.97
C TYR A 65 -13.71 -12.59 -4.55
N LEU A 66 -12.67 -11.82 -4.82
CA LEU A 66 -12.65 -10.38 -4.63
C LEU A 66 -11.95 -9.72 -5.82
N GLY A 67 -12.23 -8.45 -6.03
CA GLY A 67 -11.61 -7.69 -7.11
C GLY A 67 -11.44 -6.23 -6.76
N ASN A 68 -10.48 -5.62 -7.43
CA ASN A 68 -10.09 -4.24 -7.29
C ASN A 68 -9.90 -3.63 -8.68
N LEU A 69 -10.54 -2.49 -8.94
CA LEU A 69 -10.39 -1.75 -10.19
C LEU A 69 -9.91 -0.34 -9.89
N ASN A 70 -8.72 0.00 -10.39
CA ASN A 70 -8.14 1.34 -10.32
C ASN A 70 -8.28 2.05 -11.67
N LEU A 71 -8.80 3.27 -11.63
CA LEU A 71 -8.91 4.19 -12.76
C LEU A 71 -8.03 5.39 -12.48
N GLN A 72 -6.84 5.42 -13.11
CA GLN A 72 -5.79 6.38 -12.78
C GLN A 72 -5.63 7.41 -13.89
N LEU A 73 -5.43 8.66 -13.50
CA LEU A 73 -5.13 9.76 -14.40
C LEU A 73 -3.99 10.61 -13.82
N THR A 74 -2.90 10.73 -14.58
CA THR A 74 -1.77 11.61 -14.27
C THR A 74 -1.69 12.70 -15.33
N ILE A 75 -1.59 13.96 -14.92
CA ILE A 75 -1.51 15.11 -15.81
C ILE A 75 -0.21 15.90 -15.55
N ASP A 76 0.68 15.94 -16.54
CA ASP A 76 1.81 16.87 -16.57
C ASP A 76 1.31 18.26 -16.90
N LEU A 77 1.16 19.11 -15.90
CA LEU A 77 0.65 20.46 -16.05
C LEU A 77 1.62 21.38 -16.82
N ASN A 78 2.90 21.02 -16.91
CA ASN A 78 3.83 21.77 -17.77
C ASN A 78 3.50 21.56 -19.25
N LYS A 79 3.24 20.31 -19.67
CA LYS A 79 2.83 20.02 -21.04
C LYS A 79 1.45 20.60 -21.37
N LEU A 80 0.49 20.45 -20.45
CA LEU A 80 -0.90 20.82 -20.70
C LEU A 80 -1.14 22.33 -20.70
N ILE A 81 -0.58 23.07 -19.74
CA ILE A 81 -0.85 24.50 -19.52
C ILE A 81 0.39 25.35 -19.30
N GLY A 82 1.60 24.79 -19.45
CA GLY A 82 2.86 25.53 -19.27
C GLY A 82 3.21 25.82 -17.81
N TRP A 83 2.75 25.01 -16.84
CA TRP A 83 3.10 25.15 -15.41
C TRP A 83 4.26 24.20 -15.05
N PRO A 84 5.52 24.68 -14.98
CA PRO A 84 6.68 23.83 -14.85
C PRO A 84 6.73 23.09 -13.50
N GLY A 85 7.00 21.77 -13.54
CA GLY A 85 7.18 20.93 -12.36
C GLY A 85 5.91 20.62 -11.58
N ALA A 86 4.74 20.99 -12.13
CA ALA A 86 3.45 20.67 -11.52
C ALA A 86 2.85 19.41 -12.14
N THR A 87 2.34 18.51 -11.29
CA THR A 87 1.64 17.28 -11.66
C THR A 87 0.33 17.21 -10.90
N PHE A 88 -0.74 16.83 -11.60
CA PHE A 88 -2.02 16.48 -11.00
C PHE A 88 -2.25 14.98 -11.16
N TYR A 89 -2.78 14.32 -10.12
CA TYR A 89 -3.10 12.91 -10.10
C TYR A 89 -4.47 12.65 -9.49
N VAL A 90 -5.18 11.67 -10.04
CA VAL A 90 -6.42 11.16 -9.47
C VAL A 90 -6.52 9.66 -9.68
N ASP A 91 -6.99 8.94 -8.67
CA ASP A 91 -7.26 7.49 -8.67
C ASP A 91 -8.68 7.23 -8.13
N GLY A 92 -9.52 6.69 -9.00
CA GLY A 92 -10.84 6.19 -8.66
C GLY A 92 -10.80 4.68 -8.47
N LEU A 93 -11.17 4.21 -7.29
CA LEU A 93 -11.06 2.83 -6.86
C LEU A 93 -12.44 2.19 -6.71
N ASN A 94 -12.62 0.99 -7.30
CA ASN A 94 -13.74 0.10 -6.99
C ASN A 94 -13.24 -1.15 -6.30
N ILE A 95 -13.81 -1.47 -5.15
CA ILE A 95 -13.56 -2.71 -4.40
C ILE A 95 -14.85 -3.52 -4.41
N HIS A 96 -14.76 -4.81 -4.70
CA HIS A 96 -15.93 -5.69 -4.73
C HIS A 96 -15.57 -7.14 -4.40
N GLY A 97 -16.57 -7.92 -3.98
CA GLY A 97 -16.47 -9.34 -3.70
C GLY A 97 -16.46 -9.68 -2.21
N GLY A 98 -15.83 -10.77 -1.86
CA GLY A 98 -15.81 -11.32 -0.50
C GLY A 98 -14.69 -10.77 0.38
N GLN A 99 -14.64 -11.28 1.61
CA GLN A 99 -13.65 -10.90 2.63
C GLN A 99 -12.86 -12.16 3.06
N PRO A 100 -11.64 -12.38 2.53
CA PRO A 100 -10.84 -13.58 2.80
C PRO A 100 -10.57 -13.82 4.29
N SER A 101 -10.32 -12.75 5.05
CA SER A 101 -10.06 -12.83 6.49
C SER A 101 -11.23 -13.38 7.32
N GLN A 102 -12.47 -13.43 6.78
CA GLN A 102 -13.58 -14.11 7.45
C GLN A 102 -13.33 -15.62 7.55
N PHE A 103 -12.64 -16.21 6.58
CA PHE A 103 -12.30 -17.62 6.54
C PHE A 103 -10.97 -17.90 7.25
N ALA A 104 -9.90 -17.19 6.88
CA ALA A 104 -8.59 -17.35 7.52
C ALA A 104 -8.62 -16.98 9.01
N GLY A 105 -9.43 -16.00 9.36
CA GLY A 105 -9.58 -15.50 10.72
C GLY A 105 -8.37 -14.73 11.23
N ASP A 106 -7.52 -14.26 10.32
CA ASP A 106 -6.30 -13.51 10.55
C ASP A 106 -6.56 -12.06 10.98
N ALA A 107 -5.55 -11.42 11.54
CA ALA A 107 -5.57 -10.01 11.94
C ALA A 107 -4.75 -9.11 11.02
N GLN A 108 -3.85 -9.68 10.23
CA GLN A 108 -2.91 -8.93 9.40
C GLN A 108 -3.39 -8.72 7.95
N GLY A 109 -4.49 -9.37 7.54
CA GLY A 109 -5.04 -9.28 6.20
C GLY A 109 -4.32 -10.16 5.17
N VAL A 110 -4.85 -11.38 4.89
CA VAL A 110 -4.27 -12.32 3.90
C VAL A 110 -4.32 -11.81 2.46
N SER A 111 -5.03 -10.72 2.19
CA SER A 111 -5.10 -10.09 0.87
C SER A 111 -5.00 -8.58 0.97
N SER A 112 -4.03 -8.00 0.27
CA SER A 112 -3.75 -6.56 0.21
C SER A 112 -4.76 -5.75 -0.64
N ILE A 113 -5.69 -6.43 -1.35
CA ILE A 113 -6.77 -5.78 -2.11
C ILE A 113 -8.14 -5.93 -1.45
N ALA A 114 -8.22 -6.58 -0.28
CA ALA A 114 -9.45 -6.75 0.45
C ALA A 114 -9.91 -5.45 1.11
N GLY A 115 -11.19 -5.14 0.98
CA GLY A 115 -11.78 -3.95 1.58
C GLY A 115 -13.32 -3.97 1.46
N PRO A 116 -14.01 -2.95 1.99
CA PRO A 116 -15.46 -2.85 1.88
C PRO A 116 -15.88 -2.63 0.42
N ASN A 117 -16.97 -3.29 -0.02
CA ASN A 117 -17.48 -3.15 -1.38
C ASN A 117 -17.97 -1.73 -1.62
N LYS A 118 -17.25 -0.96 -2.42
CA LYS A 118 -17.57 0.45 -2.71
C LYS A 118 -16.82 0.98 -3.92
N TRP A 119 -17.34 2.10 -4.47
CA TRP A 119 -16.54 3.04 -5.22
C TRP A 119 -16.01 4.13 -4.30
N THR A 120 -14.76 4.51 -4.44
CA THR A 120 -14.14 5.59 -3.66
C THR A 120 -13.16 6.38 -4.51
N LEU A 121 -12.97 7.65 -4.16
CA LEU A 121 -11.84 8.44 -4.62
C LEU A 121 -10.66 8.12 -3.69
N GLU A 122 -9.74 7.27 -4.15
CA GLU A 122 -8.60 6.86 -3.32
C GLU A 122 -7.58 7.98 -3.21
N GLU A 123 -7.20 8.56 -4.35
CA GLU A 123 -6.27 9.69 -4.36
C GLU A 123 -6.75 10.82 -5.28
N ALA A 124 -6.51 12.06 -4.86
CA ALA A 124 -6.67 13.26 -5.69
C ALA A 124 -5.77 14.37 -5.15
N TRP A 125 -4.64 14.61 -5.83
CA TRP A 125 -3.66 15.55 -5.34
C TRP A 125 -2.96 16.33 -6.47
N ILE A 126 -2.38 17.45 -6.09
CA ILE A 126 -1.47 18.24 -6.91
C ILE A 126 -0.09 18.25 -6.25
N GLN A 127 0.95 18.03 -7.05
CA GLN A 127 2.34 18.11 -6.61
C GLN A 127 3.07 19.21 -7.39
N GLN A 128 3.85 20.02 -6.68
CA GLN A 128 4.79 20.97 -7.24
C GLN A 128 6.22 20.55 -6.92
N SER A 129 7.00 20.25 -7.94
CA SER A 129 8.44 20.01 -7.85
C SER A 129 9.22 21.30 -8.09
N LEU A 130 10.24 21.57 -7.27
CA LEU A 130 11.05 22.79 -7.26
C LEU A 130 12.54 22.43 -7.25
N PHE A 131 13.39 23.39 -7.64
CA PHE A 131 14.85 23.29 -7.55
C PHE A 131 15.43 22.01 -8.21
N ARG A 132 14.96 21.69 -9.44
CA ARG A 132 15.34 20.47 -10.19
C ARG A 132 15.01 19.19 -9.42
N ASN A 133 13.80 19.10 -8.88
CA ASN A 133 13.27 17.98 -8.11
C ASN A 133 14.00 17.71 -6.79
N ARG A 134 14.72 18.70 -6.25
CA ARG A 134 15.30 18.60 -4.89
C ARG A 134 14.30 18.84 -3.78
N PHE A 135 13.22 19.53 -4.08
CA PHE A 135 12.13 19.80 -3.16
C PHE A 135 10.79 19.59 -3.87
N SER A 136 9.83 18.96 -3.19
CA SER A 136 8.47 18.88 -3.68
C SER A 136 7.45 19.03 -2.58
N ILE A 137 6.30 19.61 -2.94
CA ILE A 137 5.11 19.75 -2.08
C ILE A 137 3.98 19.02 -2.79
N LEU A 138 3.26 18.17 -2.08
CA LEU A 138 2.04 17.52 -2.52
C LEU A 138 0.91 17.96 -1.60
N LEU A 139 -0.25 18.28 -2.16
CA LEU A 139 -1.45 18.70 -1.45
C LEU A 139 -2.65 17.95 -2.01
N GLY A 140 -3.47 17.36 -1.14
CA GLY A 140 -4.70 16.68 -1.54
C GLY A 140 -4.97 15.41 -0.75
N ARG A 141 -5.86 14.58 -1.29
CA ARG A 141 -6.16 13.24 -0.79
C ARG A 141 -5.05 12.29 -1.21
N TYR A 142 -4.40 11.63 -0.25
CA TYR A 142 -3.11 11.02 -0.47
C TYR A 142 -2.98 9.69 0.28
N ASP A 143 -2.56 8.65 -0.43
CA ASP A 143 -2.19 7.37 0.17
C ASP A 143 -0.76 7.44 0.73
N LEU A 144 -0.66 7.42 2.06
CA LEU A 144 0.61 7.47 2.78
C LEU A 144 1.57 6.34 2.36
N ASN A 145 1.05 5.12 2.18
CA ASN A 145 1.86 3.95 1.84
C ASN A 145 2.40 3.98 0.40
N SER A 146 1.97 4.93 -0.42
CA SER A 146 2.62 5.17 -1.71
C SER A 146 4.09 5.58 -1.57
N GLU A 147 4.49 6.17 -0.43
CA GLU A 147 5.83 6.72 -0.20
C GLU A 147 6.45 6.37 1.16
N PHE A 148 5.64 6.21 2.24
CA PHE A 148 6.11 5.92 3.61
C PHE A 148 5.87 4.45 3.94
N ASP A 149 6.70 3.89 4.83
CA ASP A 149 6.61 2.47 5.25
C ASP A 149 6.57 1.51 4.06
N ARG A 150 7.44 1.76 3.07
CA ARG A 150 7.38 1.13 1.77
C ARG A 150 8.62 0.29 1.47
N ILE A 151 8.42 -0.98 1.16
CA ILE A 151 9.45 -1.94 0.72
C ILE A 151 9.11 -2.42 -0.69
N HIS A 152 9.90 -2.05 -1.70
CA HIS A 152 9.62 -2.45 -3.08
C HIS A 152 9.76 -3.95 -3.34
N ALA A 153 10.69 -4.61 -2.65
CA ALA A 153 10.83 -6.06 -2.73
C ALA A 153 9.61 -6.81 -2.14
N ALA A 154 8.84 -6.14 -1.27
CA ALA A 154 7.64 -6.71 -0.66
C ALA A 154 6.38 -6.56 -1.51
N ASP A 155 6.41 -5.82 -2.63
CA ASP A 155 5.25 -5.63 -3.52
C ASP A 155 4.72 -6.93 -4.16
N LEU A 156 5.53 -7.98 -4.17
CA LEU A 156 5.16 -9.30 -4.67
C LEU A 156 4.17 -10.03 -3.73
N PHE A 157 4.17 -9.71 -2.43
CA PHE A 157 3.41 -10.45 -1.42
C PHE A 157 1.96 -9.97 -1.34
N PHE A 158 1.06 -10.89 -0.96
CA PHE A 158 -0.39 -10.65 -0.88
C PHE A 158 -0.84 -10.19 0.48
N ASN A 159 -0.20 -10.68 1.56
CA ASN A 159 -0.56 -10.27 2.91
C ASN A 159 -0.40 -8.76 3.07
N ALA A 160 -1.45 -8.09 3.57
CA ALA A 160 -1.52 -6.63 3.62
C ALA A 160 -0.40 -6.00 4.45
N SER A 161 0.13 -6.72 5.45
CA SER A 161 1.21 -6.24 6.32
C SER A 161 2.58 -6.14 5.64
N PHE A 162 2.76 -6.71 4.43
CA PHE A 162 3.92 -6.42 3.59
C PHE A 162 3.85 -5.05 2.90
N GLY A 163 2.63 -4.49 2.77
CA GLY A 163 2.44 -3.14 2.25
C GLY A 163 2.66 -2.07 3.31
N THR A 164 1.95 -2.19 4.44
CA THR A 164 2.08 -1.32 5.62
C THR A 164 2.13 -2.17 6.86
N SER A 165 3.13 -1.94 7.72
CA SER A 165 3.29 -2.68 8.98
C SER A 165 2.01 -2.68 9.82
N ALA A 166 1.64 -3.83 10.41
CA ALA A 166 0.44 -3.93 11.25
C ALA A 166 0.48 -2.94 12.44
N ALA A 167 1.68 -2.63 12.94
CA ALA A 167 1.89 -1.67 14.01
C ALA A 167 1.53 -0.23 13.60
N LEU A 168 1.64 0.16 12.32
CA LEU A 168 1.17 1.42 11.78
C LEU A 168 -0.26 1.31 11.25
N ALA A 169 -0.57 0.29 10.46
CA ALA A 169 -1.85 0.15 9.76
C ALA A 169 -3.07 0.09 10.70
N GLN A 170 -2.90 -0.40 11.94
CA GLN A 170 -3.97 -0.55 12.91
C GLN A 170 -3.95 0.52 14.03
N THR A 171 -3.33 1.68 13.76
CA THR A 171 -3.32 2.82 14.67
C THR A 171 -4.45 3.81 14.38
N GLY A 172 -4.67 4.77 15.27
CA GLY A 172 -5.63 5.86 15.08
C GLY A 172 -7.09 5.43 15.19
N GLN A 173 -7.98 6.38 14.91
CA GLN A 173 -9.44 6.15 14.88
C GLN A 173 -9.93 5.73 13.50
N GLY A 174 -9.55 4.55 13.04
CA GLY A 174 -9.95 4.04 11.72
C GLY A 174 -8.77 3.80 10.77
N GLY A 175 -7.55 3.74 11.29
CA GLY A 175 -6.31 3.53 10.55
C GLY A 175 -5.64 4.84 10.11
N PRO A 176 -4.41 4.77 9.59
CA PRO A 176 -3.78 5.88 8.89
C PRO A 176 -4.38 6.08 7.48
N SER A 177 -3.93 7.13 6.78
CA SER A 177 -4.33 7.41 5.39
C SER A 177 -3.68 6.42 4.44
N ILE A 178 -4.24 5.22 4.30
CA ILE A 178 -3.80 4.13 3.41
C ILE A 178 -5.01 3.47 2.75
N PHE A 179 -4.77 2.64 1.71
CA PHE A 179 -5.82 1.79 1.14
C PHE A 179 -6.60 1.03 2.26
N PRO A 180 -7.94 0.94 2.22
CA PRO A 180 -8.87 1.51 1.23
C PRO A 180 -9.45 2.87 1.65
N ASN A 181 -8.91 3.52 2.67
CA ASN A 181 -9.40 4.77 3.21
C ASN A 181 -8.26 5.78 3.31
N THR A 182 -8.26 6.76 2.43
CA THR A 182 -7.26 7.83 2.42
C THR A 182 -7.84 9.14 2.97
N SER A 183 -7.00 10.02 3.46
CA SER A 183 -7.37 11.33 3.97
C SER A 183 -6.66 12.48 3.23
N VAL A 184 -7.12 13.69 3.49
CA VAL A 184 -6.53 14.91 2.92
C VAL A 184 -5.34 15.35 3.77
N GLY A 185 -4.30 15.87 3.10
CA GLY A 185 -3.15 16.41 3.79
C GLY A 185 -2.13 17.06 2.87
N ALA A 186 -0.95 17.24 3.43
CA ALA A 186 0.21 17.79 2.74
C ALA A 186 1.43 16.91 2.97
N ARG A 187 2.24 16.71 1.93
CA ARG A 187 3.54 16.05 2.02
C ARG A 187 4.64 16.97 1.51
N LEU A 188 5.71 17.09 2.27
CA LEU A 188 6.96 17.73 1.89
C LEU A 188 8.02 16.67 1.65
N GLU A 189 8.78 16.80 0.55
CA GLU A 189 9.94 15.98 0.24
C GLU A 189 11.14 16.88 0.00
N PHE A 190 12.30 16.51 0.56
CA PHE A 190 13.56 17.20 0.37
C PHE A 190 14.70 16.22 0.13
N LYS A 191 15.47 16.45 -0.94
CA LYS A 191 16.68 15.72 -1.32
C LYS A 191 17.91 16.59 -1.14
N PRO A 192 18.50 16.64 0.07
CA PRO A 192 19.69 17.45 0.32
C PRO A 192 20.88 17.01 -0.54
N ILE A 193 21.02 15.71 -0.72
CA ILE A 193 21.96 15.06 -1.63
C ILE A 193 21.25 13.96 -2.43
N GLU A 194 21.85 13.45 -3.50
CA GLU A 194 21.20 12.49 -4.40
C GLU A 194 20.75 11.19 -3.73
N ASN A 195 21.43 10.79 -2.67
CA ASN A 195 21.21 9.52 -1.99
C ASN A 195 20.40 9.65 -0.70
N LEU A 196 20.09 10.85 -0.24
CA LEU A 196 19.31 11.09 0.98
C LEU A 196 17.98 11.73 0.65
N LEU A 197 16.91 11.10 1.11
CA LEU A 197 15.53 11.53 0.95
C LEU A 197 14.95 11.79 2.35
N LEU A 198 14.38 12.96 2.55
CA LEU A 198 13.67 13.34 3.76
C LEU A 198 12.23 13.66 3.38
N ARG A 199 11.28 13.05 4.07
CA ARG A 199 9.84 13.27 3.86
C ARG A 199 9.13 13.58 5.17
N VAL A 200 8.11 14.44 5.09
CA VAL A 200 7.14 14.68 6.18
C VAL A 200 5.77 14.79 5.53
N ALA A 201 4.80 14.08 6.08
CA ALA A 201 3.39 14.23 5.76
C ALA A 201 2.60 14.68 6.99
N ILE A 202 1.62 15.55 6.78
CA ILE A 202 0.64 15.99 7.78
C ILE A 202 -0.72 15.74 7.15
N LEU A 203 -1.50 14.86 7.77
CA LEU A 203 -2.77 14.35 7.25
C LEU A 203 -3.87 14.53 8.29
N ASP A 204 -5.11 14.55 7.85
CA ASP A 204 -6.25 14.37 8.74
C ASP A 204 -6.11 13.04 9.49
N GLY A 205 -6.28 13.06 10.81
CA GLY A 205 -6.05 11.92 11.69
C GLY A 205 -7.08 10.79 11.55
N VAL A 206 -8.20 11.04 10.84
CA VAL A 206 -9.30 10.06 10.68
C VAL A 206 -9.69 9.95 9.21
N PRO A 207 -9.20 8.94 8.46
CA PRO A 207 -9.50 8.73 7.04
C PRO A 207 -10.88 8.09 6.86
N VAL A 208 -11.97 8.82 7.14
CA VAL A 208 -13.34 8.34 6.93
C VAL A 208 -14.01 9.01 5.75
N GLU A 209 -14.79 8.23 5.00
CA GLU A 209 -15.77 8.77 4.07
C GLU A 209 -16.97 9.26 4.87
N ARG A 210 -17.07 10.57 5.03
CA ARG A 210 -18.27 11.19 5.60
C ARG A 210 -19.27 11.50 4.49
N PRO A 211 -20.58 11.39 4.73
CA PRO A 211 -21.60 11.58 3.68
C PRO A 211 -21.53 12.94 2.97
N THR A 212 -20.97 13.96 3.62
CA THR A 212 -20.81 15.31 3.07
C THR A 212 -19.55 15.48 2.24
N GLY A 213 -18.57 14.54 2.35
CA GLY A 213 -17.31 14.54 1.59
C GLY A 213 -16.34 15.69 1.91
N TRP A 214 -16.73 16.64 2.77
CA TRP A 214 -15.99 17.87 3.05
C TRP A 214 -15.61 18.05 4.53
N ASP A 215 -15.97 17.11 5.42
CA ASP A 215 -15.59 17.15 6.84
C ASP A 215 -14.15 16.64 6.99
N VAL A 216 -13.19 17.44 6.54
CA VAL A 216 -11.76 17.21 6.75
C VAL A 216 -11.31 18.04 7.96
N PHE A 217 -10.41 17.48 8.77
CA PHE A 217 -9.91 18.11 10.00
C PHE A 217 -11.03 18.47 10.99
N ALA A 218 -12.00 17.56 11.16
CA ALA A 218 -13.10 17.80 12.09
C ALA A 218 -12.62 17.83 13.54
N GLU A 219 -13.42 18.45 14.42
CA GLU A 219 -13.12 18.52 15.84
C GLU A 219 -13.01 17.11 16.43
N GLY A 220 -11.87 16.81 17.08
CA GLY A 220 -11.57 15.51 17.66
C GLY A 220 -10.77 14.55 16.77
N ASP A 221 -10.73 14.76 15.45
CA ASP A 221 -9.95 13.91 14.53
C ASP A 221 -8.44 14.03 14.78
N GLY A 222 -7.97 15.21 15.15
CA GLY A 222 -6.55 15.49 15.28
C GLY A 222 -5.82 15.40 13.94
N LEU A 223 -4.51 15.29 14.02
CA LEU A 223 -3.62 15.15 12.86
C LEU A 223 -2.83 13.85 12.97
N LEU A 224 -2.54 13.23 11.83
CA LEU A 224 -1.49 12.24 11.66
C LEU A 224 -0.27 12.94 11.05
N ILE A 225 0.86 12.90 11.75
CA ILE A 225 2.15 13.42 11.30
C ILE A 225 3.07 12.23 11.08
N VAL A 226 3.62 12.08 9.88
CA VAL A 226 4.57 11.02 9.56
C VAL A 226 5.83 11.64 8.97
N SER A 227 6.99 11.13 9.37
CA SER A 227 8.29 11.53 8.84
C SER A 227 9.14 10.32 8.48
N GLU A 228 9.92 10.42 7.41
CA GLU A 228 10.85 9.37 6.99
C GLU A 228 12.15 9.99 6.50
N ALA A 229 13.27 9.37 6.89
CA ALA A 229 14.58 9.58 6.29
C ALA A 229 15.04 8.30 5.62
N ALA A 230 15.25 8.32 4.29
CA ALA A 230 15.68 7.18 3.51
C ALA A 230 17.03 7.45 2.84
N PHE A 231 17.99 6.56 3.05
CA PHE A 231 19.26 6.54 2.32
C PHE A 231 19.20 5.49 1.22
N LEU A 232 19.44 5.94 -0.02
CA LEU A 232 19.40 5.11 -1.23
C LEU A 232 20.80 4.91 -1.77
N TYR A 233 21.32 3.69 -1.68
CA TYR A 233 22.60 3.36 -2.30
C TYR A 233 22.42 3.09 -3.79
N ARG A 234 23.19 3.83 -4.60
CA ARG A 234 23.24 3.67 -6.07
C ARG A 234 24.68 3.46 -6.48
N PRO A 235 25.04 2.36 -7.13
CA PRO A 235 26.36 2.21 -7.69
C PRO A 235 26.56 3.19 -8.84
N ALA A 236 27.78 3.65 -9.03
CA ALA A 236 28.17 4.50 -10.12
C ALA A 236 27.94 3.78 -11.47
N GLN A 237 27.06 4.32 -12.30
CA GLN A 237 26.82 4.01 -13.71
C GLN A 237 26.81 2.51 -14.09
N GLY A 238 25.64 1.96 -14.38
CA GLY A 238 25.45 0.68 -15.04
C GLY A 238 24.58 -0.35 -14.33
N ALA A 239 24.07 -0.07 -13.13
CA ALA A 239 23.09 -0.95 -12.51
C ALA A 239 21.78 -0.93 -13.32
N PRO A 240 21.16 -2.09 -13.58
CA PRO A 240 19.83 -2.12 -14.14
C PRO A 240 18.87 -1.36 -13.21
N PRO A 241 17.86 -0.67 -13.77
CA PRO A 241 16.81 -0.08 -12.94
C PRO A 241 16.19 -1.19 -12.08
N PRO A 242 15.74 -0.88 -10.84
CA PRO A 242 15.01 -1.85 -10.04
C PRO A 242 13.84 -2.38 -10.86
N PRO A 243 13.44 -3.65 -10.65
CA PRO A 243 12.25 -4.17 -11.28
C PRO A 243 11.12 -3.22 -10.97
N ARG A 244 10.49 -2.70 -12.01
CA ARG A 244 9.28 -1.91 -11.85
C ARG A 244 8.22 -2.89 -11.36
N SER A 245 7.76 -2.74 -10.14
CA SER A 245 6.55 -3.41 -9.71
C SER A 245 5.45 -3.04 -10.70
N ARG A 246 4.82 -4.03 -11.35
CA ARG A 246 3.77 -3.76 -12.33
C ARG A 246 2.56 -3.07 -11.70
N ARG A 247 2.26 -3.34 -10.43
CA ARG A 247 1.21 -2.70 -9.65
C ARG A 247 1.29 -1.17 -9.61
N PHE A 248 2.44 -0.59 -9.92
CA PHE A 248 2.70 0.85 -9.82
C PHE A 248 3.23 1.45 -11.12
N LEU A 249 3.05 0.77 -12.26
CA LEU A 249 3.62 1.21 -13.54
C LEU A 249 3.03 2.51 -14.09
N ILE A 250 1.84 2.92 -13.61
CA ILE A 250 1.15 4.07 -14.18
C ILE A 250 0.60 4.92 -13.03
N GLY A 251 1.26 6.05 -12.76
CA GLY A 251 0.82 7.07 -11.82
C GLY A 251 1.51 7.06 -10.45
N ARG A 252 1.74 5.92 -9.84
CA ARG A 252 2.45 5.79 -8.55
C ARG A 252 3.95 5.55 -8.74
N ASN A 253 4.63 6.42 -9.43
CA ASN A 253 6.07 6.49 -9.23
C ASN A 253 6.28 6.99 -7.81
N SER A 254 6.83 6.17 -6.92
CA SER A 254 7.31 6.60 -5.59
C SER A 254 8.31 7.77 -5.66
N GLY A 255 8.53 8.32 -6.87
CA GLY A 255 9.50 9.36 -7.14
C GLY A 255 10.93 8.93 -6.81
N LEU A 256 11.11 7.68 -6.36
CA LEU A 256 12.42 7.15 -6.03
C LEU A 256 13.15 6.77 -7.32
N PRO A 257 14.34 7.27 -7.50
CA PRO A 257 15.20 6.77 -8.56
C PRO A 257 15.64 5.32 -8.26
N PRO A 258 16.08 4.57 -9.26
CA PRO A 258 16.62 3.24 -9.09
C PRO A 258 17.71 3.19 -8.00
N TYR A 259 17.66 2.18 -7.14
CA TYR A 259 18.67 1.93 -6.10
C TYR A 259 18.92 0.44 -5.94
N GLU A 260 20.11 0.08 -5.46
CA GLU A 260 20.47 -1.30 -5.11
C GLU A 260 20.16 -1.61 -3.65
N ALA A 261 20.30 -0.63 -2.76
CA ALA A 261 19.94 -0.78 -1.37
C ALA A 261 19.24 0.47 -0.84
N LYS A 262 18.28 0.26 0.08
CA LYS A 262 17.57 1.30 0.83
C LYS A 262 17.67 0.97 2.31
N VAL A 263 17.99 2.01 3.11
CA VAL A 263 17.78 2.02 4.56
C VAL A 263 16.87 3.19 4.85
N ALA A 264 15.76 2.94 5.54
CA ALA A 264 14.85 4.00 5.94
C ALA A 264 14.52 3.89 7.43
N ILE A 265 14.31 5.05 8.06
CA ILE A 265 13.76 5.16 9.42
C ILE A 265 12.59 6.12 9.33
N GLY A 266 11.44 5.68 9.81
CA GLY A 266 10.23 6.49 9.87
C GLY A 266 9.69 6.61 11.28
N PHE A 267 8.90 7.66 11.50
CA PHE A 267 8.23 7.94 12.75
C PHE A 267 6.85 8.51 12.46
N TRP A 268 5.84 8.12 13.23
CA TRP A 268 4.50 8.68 13.15
C TRP A 268 3.99 9.13 14.51
N GLN A 269 3.07 10.10 14.49
CA GLN A 269 2.39 10.59 15.69
C GLN A 269 0.99 11.10 15.33
N TYR A 270 0.01 10.66 16.10
CA TYR A 270 -1.32 11.25 16.15
C TYR A 270 -1.40 12.32 17.24
N THR A 271 -2.21 13.37 17.01
CA THR A 271 -2.43 14.43 17.98
C THR A 271 -3.77 14.33 18.71
N ALA A 272 -4.67 13.43 18.27
CA ALA A 272 -5.93 13.15 18.95
C ALA A 272 -5.71 12.46 20.31
N SER A 273 -6.72 12.45 21.16
CA SER A 273 -6.73 11.63 22.38
C SER A 273 -7.26 10.23 22.12
N PHE A 274 -6.70 9.26 22.83
CA PHE A 274 -7.05 7.84 22.69
C PHE A 274 -7.30 7.21 24.07
N PRO A 275 -8.34 6.39 24.22
CA PRO A 275 -8.57 5.65 25.46
C PRO A 275 -7.54 4.54 25.63
N ASP A 276 -7.03 4.37 26.86
CA ASP A 276 -6.20 3.25 27.23
C ASP A 276 -6.94 1.93 27.07
N LEU A 277 -6.26 0.92 26.56
CA LEU A 277 -6.85 -0.39 26.28
C LEU A 277 -7.24 -1.16 27.57
N SER A 278 -6.46 -1.05 28.65
CA SER A 278 -6.65 -1.78 29.90
C SER A 278 -6.94 -0.91 31.11
N GLU A 279 -6.27 0.25 31.22
CA GLU A 279 -6.36 1.11 32.40
C GLU A 279 -7.68 1.87 32.49
N ARG A 280 -8.25 1.90 33.70
CA ARG A 280 -9.55 2.55 33.97
C ARG A 280 -9.46 3.41 35.24
N HIS A 281 -10.13 4.55 35.23
CA HIS A 281 -10.37 5.33 36.43
C HIS A 281 -11.28 4.58 37.42
N ALA A 282 -11.33 5.03 38.67
CA ALA A 282 -12.17 4.44 39.69
C ALA A 282 -13.69 4.40 39.34
N ASN A 283 -14.12 5.27 38.45
CA ASN A 283 -15.50 5.33 37.93
C ASN A 283 -15.73 4.38 36.73
N GLY A 284 -14.71 3.63 36.30
CA GLY A 284 -14.78 2.68 35.18
C GLY A 284 -14.54 3.28 33.79
N THR A 285 -14.36 4.61 33.66
CA THR A 285 -14.00 5.23 32.38
C THR A 285 -12.55 4.92 32.02
N PRO A 286 -12.21 4.72 30.72
CA PRO A 286 -10.81 4.58 30.29
C PRO A 286 -9.95 5.76 30.71
N VAL A 287 -8.68 5.53 30.98
CA VAL A 287 -7.66 6.57 31.06
C VAL A 287 -7.42 7.11 29.65
N GLU A 288 -7.39 8.41 29.47
CA GLU A 288 -7.17 9.05 28.17
C GLU A 288 -5.70 9.44 28.01
N HIS A 289 -5.11 9.08 26.85
CA HIS A 289 -3.76 9.46 26.45
C HIS A 289 -3.80 10.49 25.33
N ASN A 290 -3.01 11.56 25.46
CA ASN A 290 -2.87 12.57 24.44
C ASN A 290 -1.88 12.07 23.37
N GLY A 291 -2.40 11.68 22.23
CA GLY A 291 -1.62 11.16 21.10
C GLY A 291 -1.38 9.65 21.15
N SER A 292 -0.87 9.16 20.05
CA SER A 292 -0.36 7.82 19.83
C SER A 292 0.84 7.94 18.90
N ALA A 293 1.93 7.24 19.16
CA ALA A 293 3.16 7.36 18.39
C ALA A 293 3.78 6.00 18.12
N GLY A 294 4.63 5.95 17.10
CA GLY A 294 5.43 4.79 16.77
C GLY A 294 6.50 5.11 15.74
N GLY A 295 7.24 4.10 15.35
CA GLY A 295 8.30 4.26 14.36
C GLY A 295 8.66 2.93 13.72
N TYR A 296 9.31 2.99 12.56
CA TYR A 296 9.77 1.82 11.82
C TYR A 296 11.20 2.00 11.30
N ALA A 297 11.83 0.88 11.01
CA ALA A 297 13.10 0.81 10.30
C ALA A 297 13.01 -0.25 9.21
N ILE A 298 13.41 0.14 8.00
CA ILE A 298 13.39 -0.68 6.79
C ILE A 298 14.79 -0.86 6.25
N PHE A 299 15.07 -2.06 5.82
CA PHE A 299 16.24 -2.40 5.01
C PHE A 299 15.81 -3.23 3.80
N GLU A 300 16.28 -2.87 2.60
CA GLU A 300 16.19 -3.71 1.42
C GLU A 300 17.44 -3.58 0.57
N THR A 301 17.86 -4.67 -0.08
CA THR A 301 19.05 -4.68 -0.93
C THR A 301 18.99 -5.74 -2.02
N VAL A 302 19.58 -5.44 -3.17
CA VAL A 302 19.97 -6.43 -4.18
C VAL A 302 21.24 -7.10 -3.69
N PHE A 303 21.19 -8.38 -3.34
CA PHE A 303 22.37 -9.11 -2.89
C PHE A 303 22.99 -9.99 -3.98
N TYR A 304 22.27 -10.21 -5.09
CA TYR A 304 22.76 -10.89 -6.27
C TYR A 304 22.08 -10.33 -7.52
N HIS A 305 22.87 -10.07 -8.57
CA HIS A 305 22.34 -9.79 -9.90
C HIS A 305 23.32 -10.28 -10.98
N ASP A 306 22.77 -10.74 -12.09
CA ASP A 306 23.49 -11.00 -13.35
C ASP A 306 22.66 -10.42 -14.54
N ALA A 307 23.00 -10.76 -15.77
CA ALA A 307 22.30 -10.24 -16.96
C ALA A 307 20.82 -10.65 -17.05
N GLN A 308 20.39 -11.69 -16.33
CA GLN A 308 19.04 -12.26 -16.42
C GLN A 308 18.33 -12.37 -15.08
N ARG A 309 19.08 -12.43 -13.95
CA ARG A 309 18.55 -12.72 -12.62
C ARG A 309 18.87 -11.60 -11.65
N GLU A 310 17.93 -11.34 -10.77
CA GLU A 310 18.09 -10.43 -9.65
C GLU A 310 17.49 -11.06 -8.39
N MET A 311 18.20 -10.96 -7.26
CA MET A 311 17.70 -11.42 -5.97
C MET A 311 17.78 -10.27 -4.97
N ARG A 312 16.69 -10.06 -4.24
CA ARG A 312 16.56 -9.02 -3.20
C ARG A 312 16.29 -9.66 -1.85
N LEU A 313 16.80 -9.00 -0.83
CA LEU A 313 16.49 -9.25 0.57
C LEU A 313 15.86 -8.00 1.16
N PHE A 314 14.87 -8.18 2.04
CA PHE A 314 14.31 -7.08 2.81
C PHE A 314 14.05 -7.49 4.25
N ALA A 315 14.02 -6.51 5.13
CA ALA A 315 13.61 -6.64 6.53
C ALA A 315 12.97 -5.34 7.02
N GLU A 316 12.05 -5.46 7.96
CA GLU A 316 11.39 -4.36 8.64
C GLU A 316 11.16 -4.69 10.10
N VAL A 317 11.26 -3.69 10.96
CA VAL A 317 10.78 -3.70 12.33
C VAL A 317 10.00 -2.40 12.59
N SER A 318 8.86 -2.51 13.28
CA SER A 318 8.00 -1.39 13.59
C SER A 318 7.50 -1.49 15.03
N LEU A 319 7.44 -0.36 15.73
CA LEU A 319 7.03 -0.26 17.14
C LEU A 319 5.92 0.79 17.29
N ALA A 320 4.93 0.51 18.12
CA ALA A 320 3.84 1.43 18.44
C ALA A 320 3.58 1.50 19.94
N ASP A 321 2.92 2.57 20.38
CA ASP A 321 2.49 2.79 21.76
C ASP A 321 1.44 1.74 22.15
N ASP A 322 1.79 0.77 23.01
CA ASP A 322 0.96 -0.36 23.42
C ASP A 322 -0.24 0.02 24.30
N ARG A 323 -0.20 1.23 24.94
CA ARG A 323 -1.31 1.70 25.77
C ARG A 323 -2.59 1.90 24.98
N VAL A 324 -2.47 2.26 23.70
CA VAL A 324 -3.59 2.66 22.84
C VAL A 324 -3.67 1.85 21.54
N ASN A 325 -2.65 1.06 21.20
CA ASN A 325 -2.62 0.21 20.01
C ASN A 325 -2.54 -1.27 20.39
N ARG A 326 -3.22 -2.11 19.61
CA ARG A 326 -3.18 -3.56 19.82
C ARG A 326 -1.78 -4.12 19.60
N PHE A 327 -1.18 -3.82 18.46
CA PHE A 327 0.15 -4.31 18.09
C PHE A 327 1.21 -3.29 18.46
N ASP A 328 2.07 -3.67 19.39
CA ASP A 328 3.19 -2.85 19.87
C ASP A 328 4.47 -3.12 19.08
N LEU A 329 4.63 -4.33 18.51
CA LEU A 329 5.77 -4.73 17.71
C LEU A 329 5.29 -5.43 16.44
N PHE A 330 5.87 -5.04 15.33
CA PHE A 330 5.77 -5.71 14.04
C PHE A 330 7.16 -6.03 13.50
N PHE A 331 7.29 -7.16 12.82
CA PHE A 331 8.51 -7.54 12.12
C PHE A 331 8.17 -8.25 10.81
N ALA A 332 8.95 -7.96 9.77
CA ALA A 332 8.83 -8.58 8.47
C ALA A 332 10.19 -8.88 7.88
N GLY A 333 10.24 -9.85 7.00
CA GLY A 333 11.44 -10.14 6.22
C GLY A 333 11.16 -11.12 5.11
N GLY A 334 12.02 -11.08 4.09
CA GLY A 334 11.84 -11.97 2.96
C GLY A 334 12.92 -11.82 1.90
N VAL A 335 12.82 -12.68 0.91
CA VAL A 335 13.67 -12.69 -0.28
C VAL A 335 12.77 -12.77 -1.51
N THR A 336 13.15 -12.04 -2.56
CA THR A 336 12.55 -12.18 -3.88
C THR A 336 13.62 -12.51 -4.92
N ALA A 337 13.22 -13.20 -5.96
CA ALA A 337 14.13 -13.62 -7.02
C ALA A 337 13.41 -13.54 -8.38
N LYS A 338 13.94 -12.69 -9.25
CA LYS A 338 13.46 -12.48 -10.62
C LYS A 338 14.32 -13.27 -11.61
N GLY A 339 13.70 -13.82 -12.66
CA GLY A 339 14.39 -14.45 -13.78
C GLY A 339 15.01 -15.82 -13.47
N LEU A 340 14.57 -16.52 -12.42
CA LEU A 340 15.10 -17.85 -12.05
C LEU A 340 14.76 -18.93 -13.07
N ILE A 341 13.62 -18.83 -13.76
CA ILE A 341 13.14 -19.85 -14.69
C ILE A 341 13.68 -19.53 -16.10
N PRO A 342 14.37 -20.47 -16.77
CA PRO A 342 14.88 -20.26 -18.11
C PRO A 342 13.76 -19.84 -19.08
N LYS A 343 14.02 -18.84 -19.93
CA LYS A 343 13.08 -18.23 -20.90
C LYS A 343 11.92 -17.45 -20.27
N ARG A 344 11.96 -17.20 -18.95
CA ARG A 344 10.96 -16.41 -18.23
C ARG A 344 11.68 -15.34 -17.37
N PRO A 345 12.29 -14.33 -18.01
CA PRO A 345 13.15 -13.35 -17.30
C PRO A 345 12.33 -12.38 -16.44
N ASP A 346 11.03 -12.27 -16.69
CA ASP A 346 10.13 -11.33 -15.98
C ASP A 346 9.32 -11.99 -14.87
N ASP A 347 9.43 -13.33 -14.72
CA ASP A 347 8.80 -14.01 -13.62
C ASP A 347 9.55 -13.75 -12.31
N GLU A 348 8.79 -13.68 -11.23
CA GLU A 348 9.33 -13.41 -9.89
C GLU A 348 8.79 -14.42 -8.88
N PHE A 349 9.64 -14.84 -7.96
CA PHE A 349 9.33 -15.75 -6.86
C PHE A 349 9.70 -15.09 -5.54
N GLY A 350 8.90 -15.29 -4.50
CA GLY A 350 9.14 -14.79 -3.16
C GLY A 350 9.03 -15.86 -2.09
N PHE A 351 9.72 -15.61 -0.98
CA PHE A 351 9.48 -16.23 0.31
C PHE A 351 9.62 -15.16 1.38
N GLY A 352 8.60 -15.02 2.23
CA GLY A 352 8.60 -14.00 3.27
C GLY A 352 7.80 -14.39 4.49
N PHE A 353 7.96 -13.59 5.53
CA PHE A 353 7.17 -13.68 6.75
C PHE A 353 6.84 -12.30 7.28
N VAL A 354 5.68 -12.20 7.94
CA VAL A 354 5.25 -11.05 8.72
C VAL A 354 4.77 -11.51 10.09
N GLY A 355 5.05 -10.74 11.13
CA GLY A 355 4.62 -11.04 12.49
C GLY A 355 4.14 -9.79 13.21
N ALA A 356 2.99 -9.87 13.87
CA ALA A 356 2.39 -8.81 14.67
C ALA A 356 2.20 -9.30 16.12
N HIS A 357 2.86 -8.62 17.07
CA HIS A 357 2.84 -8.92 18.49
C HIS A 357 1.83 -8.04 19.22
N ASN A 358 1.05 -8.63 20.10
CA ASN A 358 0.09 -7.91 20.95
C ASN A 358 0.81 -7.24 22.12
N GLY A 359 0.57 -5.94 22.32
CA GLY A 359 1.08 -5.22 23.47
C GLY A 359 0.47 -5.64 24.80
N ASP A 360 1.19 -5.38 25.91
CA ASP A 360 0.78 -5.77 27.25
C ASP A 360 -0.59 -5.22 27.63
N HIS A 361 -0.89 -3.96 27.30
CA HIS A 361 -2.20 -3.34 27.59
C HIS A 361 -3.36 -4.07 26.87
N TYR A 362 -3.15 -4.53 25.63
CA TYR A 362 -4.14 -5.36 24.94
C TYR A 362 -4.33 -6.73 25.62
N LEU A 363 -3.23 -7.42 25.96
CA LEU A 363 -3.26 -8.72 26.63
C LEU A 363 -3.95 -8.62 27.99
N ASP A 364 -3.68 -7.57 28.77
CA ASP A 364 -4.35 -7.29 30.05
C ASP A 364 -5.84 -7.02 29.85
N ALA A 365 -6.21 -6.20 28.85
CA ALA A 365 -7.62 -5.95 28.54
C ALA A 365 -8.39 -7.24 28.20
N GLN A 366 -7.78 -8.14 27.42
CA GLN A 366 -8.39 -9.44 27.11
C GLN A 366 -8.48 -10.34 28.36
N THR A 367 -7.44 -10.35 29.19
CA THR A 367 -7.41 -11.14 30.43
C THR A 367 -8.49 -10.67 31.40
N ASN A 368 -8.73 -9.36 31.51
CA ASN A 368 -9.77 -8.78 32.36
C ASN A 368 -11.20 -9.22 31.96
N VAL A 369 -11.41 -9.63 30.70
CA VAL A 369 -12.69 -10.21 30.24
C VAL A 369 -12.64 -11.72 30.09
N GLY A 370 -11.64 -12.40 30.68
CA GLY A 370 -11.52 -13.83 30.75
C GLY A 370 -11.01 -14.53 29.48
N ARG A 371 -10.42 -13.75 28.55
CA ARG A 371 -9.76 -14.27 27.33
C ARG A 371 -8.25 -14.36 27.55
N ARG A 372 -7.60 -15.30 26.86
CA ARG A 372 -6.14 -15.48 26.88
C ARG A 372 -5.63 -15.66 25.47
N PRO A 373 -5.48 -14.58 24.70
CA PRO A 373 -4.94 -14.66 23.34
C PRO A 373 -3.47 -15.12 23.35
N ASN A 374 -3.00 -15.62 22.23
CA ASN A 374 -1.57 -15.81 21.99
C ASN A 374 -0.89 -14.46 21.88
N ASP A 375 0.43 -14.40 22.09
CA ASP A 375 1.17 -13.15 22.10
C ASP A 375 1.31 -12.53 20.70
N GLN A 376 1.30 -13.37 19.63
CA GLN A 376 1.52 -12.89 18.27
C GLN A 376 0.83 -13.75 17.21
N GLU A 377 0.54 -13.12 16.07
CA GLU A 377 0.21 -13.78 14.80
C GLU A 377 1.40 -13.69 13.86
N VAL A 378 1.73 -14.80 13.18
CA VAL A 378 2.79 -14.85 12.18
C VAL A 378 2.28 -15.47 10.89
N THR A 379 2.52 -14.85 9.74
CA THR A 379 2.22 -15.42 8.43
C THR A 379 3.51 -15.70 7.67
N LEU A 380 3.63 -16.93 7.15
CA LEU A 380 4.65 -17.32 6.16
C LEU A 380 3.99 -17.31 4.80
N GLU A 381 4.66 -16.75 3.77
CA GLU A 381 4.08 -16.57 2.44
C GLU A 381 5.05 -16.94 1.32
N ILE A 382 4.51 -17.55 0.26
CA ILE A 382 5.24 -17.99 -0.93
C ILE A 382 4.46 -17.57 -2.18
N PRO A 383 4.66 -16.36 -2.72
CA PRO A 383 4.09 -15.91 -3.98
C PRO A 383 4.94 -16.29 -5.19
N TYR A 384 4.30 -16.42 -6.34
CA TYR A 384 4.93 -16.54 -7.64
C TYR A 384 4.21 -15.71 -8.69
N LEU A 385 4.88 -14.70 -9.25
CA LEU A 385 4.36 -13.89 -10.34
C LEU A 385 4.78 -14.49 -11.68
N ALA A 386 3.80 -14.93 -12.46
CA ALA A 386 3.97 -15.33 -13.86
C ALA A 386 3.60 -14.17 -14.79
N SER A 387 4.59 -13.53 -15.41
CA SER A 387 4.38 -12.52 -16.45
C SER A 387 3.98 -13.17 -17.76
N ILE A 388 2.68 -13.14 -18.12
CA ILE A 388 2.17 -13.81 -19.33
C ILE A 388 2.32 -12.91 -20.55
N THR A 389 1.90 -11.65 -20.44
CA THR A 389 2.06 -10.60 -21.46
C THR A 389 2.45 -9.29 -20.81
N SER A 390 2.59 -8.21 -21.58
CA SER A 390 2.82 -6.87 -21.03
C SER A 390 1.63 -6.32 -20.22
N TRP A 391 0.43 -6.86 -20.40
CA TRP A 391 -0.82 -6.41 -19.79
C TRP A 391 -1.52 -7.48 -18.93
N LEU A 392 -0.98 -8.71 -18.84
CA LEU A 392 -1.56 -9.82 -18.08
C LEU A 392 -0.48 -10.49 -17.22
N SER A 393 -0.72 -10.59 -15.92
CA SER A 393 0.01 -11.47 -15.01
C SER A 393 -0.93 -12.42 -14.27
N ILE A 394 -0.39 -13.55 -13.80
CA ILE A 394 -1.07 -14.52 -12.94
C ILE A 394 -0.15 -14.80 -11.76
N GLU A 395 -0.69 -14.67 -10.55
CA GLU A 395 0.07 -14.80 -9.31
C GLU A 395 -0.59 -15.84 -8.38
N PRO A 396 -0.20 -17.11 -8.40
CA PRO A 396 -0.51 -18.03 -7.32
C PRO A 396 0.29 -17.69 -6.06
N ASP A 397 -0.37 -17.82 -4.92
CA ASP A 397 0.17 -17.55 -3.59
C ASP A 397 -0.26 -18.60 -2.57
N LEU A 398 0.60 -18.92 -1.62
CA LEU A 398 0.33 -19.81 -0.51
C LEU A 398 0.78 -19.16 0.79
N GLN A 399 -0.16 -19.05 1.76
CA GLN A 399 0.12 -18.51 3.08
C GLN A 399 -0.17 -19.52 4.17
N TYR A 400 0.68 -19.52 5.20
CA TYR A 400 0.46 -20.28 6.43
C TYR A 400 0.40 -19.31 7.61
N VAL A 401 -0.81 -19.11 8.13
CA VAL A 401 -1.08 -18.20 9.25
C VAL A 401 -1.01 -18.98 10.57
N ILE A 402 -0.07 -18.60 11.41
CA ILE A 402 0.16 -19.16 12.75
C ILE A 402 -0.57 -18.28 13.76
N ASN A 403 -1.40 -18.87 14.63
CA ASN A 403 -2.23 -18.19 15.61
C ASN A 403 -3.16 -17.13 15.00
N PRO A 404 -4.08 -17.48 14.08
CA PRO A 404 -4.96 -16.52 13.43
C PRO A 404 -5.69 -15.63 14.44
N ASN A 405 -5.56 -14.29 14.29
CA ASN A 405 -6.05 -13.26 15.19
C ASN A 405 -5.61 -13.45 16.67
N THR A 406 -4.51 -14.19 16.88
CA THR A 406 -4.01 -14.57 18.20
C THR A 406 -5.02 -15.37 19.06
N ASP A 407 -6.06 -15.93 18.45
CA ASP A 407 -7.11 -16.71 19.11
C ASP A 407 -6.64 -18.15 19.35
N PRO A 408 -6.40 -18.58 20.62
CA PRO A 408 -5.87 -19.91 20.92
C PRO A 408 -6.88 -21.04 20.62
N THR A 409 -8.14 -20.71 20.33
CA THR A 409 -9.16 -21.72 19.97
C THR A 409 -9.16 -22.03 18.47
N ARG A 410 -8.44 -21.25 17.67
CA ARG A 410 -8.32 -21.44 16.22
C ARG A 410 -7.08 -22.25 15.88
N SER A 411 -7.24 -23.18 14.94
CA SER A 411 -6.10 -23.84 14.32
C SER A 411 -5.39 -22.92 13.35
N ASN A 412 -4.09 -23.11 13.15
CA ASN A 412 -3.34 -22.39 12.11
C ASN A 412 -4.01 -22.57 10.75
N ALA A 413 -4.09 -21.50 9.98
CA ALA A 413 -4.73 -21.50 8.66
C ALA A 413 -3.71 -21.76 7.55
N LEU A 414 -4.06 -22.63 6.61
CA LEU A 414 -3.36 -22.76 5.33
C LEU A 414 -4.30 -22.23 4.25
N VAL A 415 -3.93 -21.15 3.59
CA VAL A 415 -4.74 -20.50 2.57
C VAL A 415 -4.00 -20.44 1.24
N GLY A 416 -4.73 -20.59 0.15
CA GLY A 416 -4.23 -20.44 -1.21
C GLY A 416 -4.97 -19.31 -1.92
N LEU A 417 -4.23 -18.50 -2.66
CA LEU A 417 -4.76 -17.40 -3.44
C LEU A 417 -4.26 -17.49 -4.89
N VAL A 418 -5.03 -16.96 -5.81
CA VAL A 418 -4.60 -16.75 -7.19
C VAL A 418 -5.10 -15.39 -7.63
N ARG A 419 -4.19 -14.48 -7.95
CA ARG A 419 -4.51 -13.17 -8.51
C ARG A 419 -4.26 -13.14 -10.00
N VAL A 420 -5.16 -12.51 -10.73
CA VAL A 420 -5.03 -12.16 -12.13
C VAL A 420 -5.03 -10.65 -12.24
N GLU A 421 -3.94 -10.07 -12.68
CA GLU A 421 -3.83 -8.63 -12.94
C GLU A 421 -3.96 -8.35 -14.43
N LEU A 422 -4.82 -7.39 -14.77
CA LEU A 422 -4.96 -6.77 -16.09
C LEU A 422 -4.56 -5.30 -16.00
N SER A 423 -3.59 -4.86 -16.81
CA SER A 423 -3.03 -3.51 -16.76
C SER A 423 -2.95 -2.91 -18.18
N PHE A 424 -3.64 -1.78 -18.42
CA PHE A 424 -3.81 -1.12 -19.73
C PHE A 424 -3.37 0.35 -19.72
#